data_e6a0d38b14ce86070e8783a1f0337c53
#
_entry.id   e6a0d38b14ce86070e8783a1f0337c53
#
_cell.length_a   1.000
_cell.length_b   1.000
_cell.length_c   1.000
_cell.angle_alpha   90.00
_cell.angle_beta   90.00
_cell.angle_gamma   90.00
#
_symmetry.space_group_name_H-M   'P 1'
#
loop_
_entity.id
_entity.type
_entity.pdbx_description
1 polymer ?
#
loop_
_entity_poly.entity_id
_entity_poly.type
_entity_poly.pdbx_seq_one_letter_code
_entity_poly.pdbx_strand_id
1 'polypeptide(L)'
;MTTGEISAHFAEIYGASVSKDTVSRITDKVIEDMQAWASRPLQRVYAAVFIDAIMVKVRDGQVGNQPFYAAIGVDLAGHRDVLGLWPGHGAGESAKFWMGVLTELRNRGVADVFFLPRKREVPPVCDGLKGLPDSVNAVFPSRSFRRASCT
;
A
#
# COMPACT_ATOMS: atom_id res chain seq x y z
N MET A 1 -4.86 7.08 -20.17
CA MET A 1 -4.18 6.71 -21.44
C MET A 1 -4.73 5.39 -21.92
N THR A 2 -5.15 5.32 -23.16
CA THR A 2 -5.56 4.06 -23.81
C THR A 2 -4.34 3.36 -24.43
N THR A 3 -4.44 2.07 -24.72
CA THR A 3 -3.38 1.32 -25.41
C THR A 3 -2.99 1.93 -26.75
N GLY A 4 -3.97 2.59 -27.43
CA GLY A 4 -3.72 3.31 -28.69
C GLY A 4 -2.91 4.59 -28.50
N GLU A 5 -3.18 5.36 -27.45
CA GLU A 5 -2.39 6.57 -27.10
C GLU A 5 -0.96 6.21 -26.72
N ILE A 6 -0.78 5.10 -26.01
CA ILE A 6 0.56 4.58 -25.67
C ILE A 6 1.33 4.19 -26.94
N SER A 7 0.70 3.47 -27.88
CA SER A 7 1.32 3.09 -29.15
C SER A 7 1.74 4.32 -29.96
N ALA A 8 0.88 5.34 -30.04
CA ALA A 8 1.16 6.60 -30.74
C ALA A 8 2.35 7.34 -30.10
N HIS A 9 2.37 7.41 -28.78
CA HIS A 9 3.43 8.06 -28.01
C HIS A 9 4.80 7.36 -28.21
N PHE A 10 4.83 6.03 -28.24
CA PHE A 10 6.05 5.28 -28.55
C PHE A 10 6.56 5.55 -29.97
N ALA A 11 5.67 5.64 -30.97
CA ALA A 11 6.04 5.96 -32.32
C ALA A 11 6.62 7.38 -32.45
N GLU A 12 6.03 8.35 -31.74
CA GLU A 12 6.43 9.76 -31.76
C GLU A 12 7.80 9.99 -31.08
N ILE A 13 8.03 9.41 -29.90
CA ILE A 13 9.22 9.70 -29.09
C ILE A 13 10.40 8.80 -29.45
N TYR A 14 10.15 7.51 -29.68
CA TYR A 14 11.20 6.51 -29.86
C TYR A 14 11.35 6.03 -31.31
N GLY A 15 10.49 6.51 -32.23
CA GLY A 15 10.47 6.04 -33.61
C GLY A 15 10.13 4.54 -33.74
N ALA A 16 9.62 3.90 -32.67
CA ALA A 16 9.36 2.48 -32.61
C ALA A 16 7.86 2.21 -32.73
N SER A 17 7.47 1.36 -33.67
CA SER A 17 6.09 0.89 -33.79
C SER A 17 5.82 -0.25 -32.82
N VAL A 18 4.98 0.00 -31.81
CA VAL A 18 4.52 -1.01 -30.86
C VAL A 18 3.04 -1.27 -31.10
N SER A 19 2.66 -2.54 -31.31
CA SER A 19 1.27 -2.89 -31.55
C SER A 19 0.45 -2.74 -30.26
N LYS A 20 -0.86 -2.47 -30.39
CA LYS A 20 -1.81 -2.42 -29.25
C LYS A 20 -1.81 -3.73 -28.48
N ASP A 21 -1.71 -4.86 -29.18
CA ASP A 21 -1.68 -6.20 -28.57
C ASP A 21 -0.41 -6.41 -27.74
N THR A 22 0.72 -5.88 -28.19
CA THR A 22 1.97 -5.93 -27.43
C THR A 22 1.84 -5.11 -26.13
N VAL A 23 1.27 -3.91 -26.20
CA VAL A 23 1.02 -3.08 -25.02
C VAL A 23 0.09 -3.80 -24.04
N SER A 24 -1.02 -4.39 -24.53
CA SER A 24 -1.93 -5.17 -23.69
C SER A 24 -1.24 -6.34 -23.00
N ARG A 25 -0.49 -7.16 -23.74
CA ARG A 25 0.24 -8.31 -23.16
C ARG A 25 1.25 -7.91 -22.11
N ILE A 26 1.96 -6.78 -22.31
CA ILE A 26 2.89 -6.26 -21.30
C ILE A 26 2.11 -5.81 -20.06
N THR A 27 1.00 -5.12 -20.25
CA THR A 27 0.15 -4.67 -19.14
C THR A 27 -0.40 -5.86 -18.34
N ASP A 28 -0.92 -6.89 -19.02
CA ASP A 28 -1.44 -8.09 -18.38
C ASP A 28 -0.34 -8.80 -17.57
N LYS A 29 0.86 -8.91 -18.13
CA LYS A 29 2.01 -9.50 -17.44
C LYS A 29 2.39 -8.70 -16.18
N VAL A 30 2.41 -7.37 -16.25
CA VAL A 30 2.68 -6.51 -15.10
C VAL A 30 1.60 -6.69 -14.03
N ILE A 31 0.33 -6.83 -14.41
CA ILE A 31 -0.78 -7.09 -13.47
C ILE A 31 -0.59 -8.43 -12.76
N GLU A 32 -0.23 -9.49 -13.49
CA GLU A 32 0.07 -10.81 -12.91
C GLU A 32 1.22 -10.72 -11.89
N ASP A 33 2.32 -10.05 -12.27
CA ASP A 33 3.49 -9.89 -11.40
C ASP A 33 3.16 -9.06 -10.16
N MET A 34 2.31 -8.03 -10.30
CA MET A 34 1.81 -7.23 -9.17
C MET A 34 0.91 -8.06 -8.23
N GLN A 35 0.04 -8.90 -8.77
CA GLN A 35 -0.81 -9.79 -7.98
C GLN A 35 0.03 -10.83 -7.22
N ALA A 36 1.01 -11.44 -7.89
CA ALA A 36 1.95 -12.36 -7.27
C ALA A 36 2.75 -11.68 -6.16
N TRP A 37 3.20 -10.44 -6.39
CA TRP A 37 3.88 -9.64 -5.37
C TRP A 37 2.95 -9.33 -4.19
N ALA A 38 1.72 -8.91 -4.45
CA ALA A 38 0.75 -8.56 -3.41
C ALA A 38 0.37 -9.76 -2.53
N SER A 39 0.32 -10.97 -3.10
CA SER A 39 -0.05 -12.20 -2.39
C SER A 39 1.14 -12.99 -1.82
N ARG A 40 2.38 -12.54 -2.06
CA ARG A 40 3.57 -13.28 -1.63
C ARG A 40 3.58 -13.52 -0.11
N PRO A 41 4.14 -14.64 0.37
CA PRO A 41 4.37 -14.87 1.77
C PRO A 41 5.30 -13.79 2.36
N LEU A 42 4.99 -13.36 3.57
CA LEU A 42 5.78 -12.39 4.32
C LEU A 42 6.59 -13.08 5.42
N GLN A 43 7.58 -12.39 5.97
CA GLN A 43 8.32 -12.89 7.12
C GLN A 43 7.41 -12.96 8.35
N ARG A 44 7.71 -13.93 9.21
CA ARG A 44 6.90 -14.18 10.40
C ARG A 44 7.01 -13.07 11.44
N VAL A 45 8.18 -12.41 11.52
CA VAL A 45 8.47 -11.39 12.53
C VAL A 45 9.07 -10.15 11.87
N TYR A 46 8.51 -8.99 12.19
CA TYR A 46 9.07 -7.68 11.83
C TYR A 46 9.36 -6.89 13.10
N ALA A 47 10.59 -6.34 13.19
CA ALA A 47 10.99 -5.46 14.30
C ALA A 47 10.14 -4.19 14.34
N ALA A 48 9.77 -3.67 13.18
CA ALA A 48 8.88 -2.52 13.07
C ALA A 48 8.07 -2.58 11.77
N VAL A 49 6.83 -2.06 11.80
CA VAL A 49 6.04 -1.78 10.60
C VAL A 49 5.61 -0.32 10.64
N PHE A 50 5.95 0.40 9.58
CA PHE A 50 5.56 1.78 9.37
C PHE A 50 4.39 1.82 8.41
N ILE A 51 3.34 2.56 8.75
CA ILE A 51 2.21 2.82 7.86
C ILE A 51 2.22 4.30 7.50
N ASP A 52 2.21 4.59 6.22
CA ASP A 52 2.21 5.96 5.69
C ASP A 52 1.14 6.09 4.60
N ALA A 53 0.53 7.27 4.51
CA ALA A 53 -0.46 7.60 3.48
C ALA A 53 0.20 8.42 2.37
N ILE A 54 0.02 7.97 1.14
CA ILE A 54 0.50 8.65 -0.06
C ILE A 54 -0.73 9.13 -0.83
N MET A 55 -0.81 10.44 -1.10
CA MET A 55 -1.88 10.99 -1.94
C MET A 55 -1.52 10.84 -3.41
N VAL A 56 -2.33 10.08 -4.14
CA VAL A 56 -2.15 9.82 -5.58
C VAL A 56 -3.31 10.43 -6.35
N LYS A 57 -3.01 11.08 -7.46
CA LYS A 57 -4.04 11.53 -8.41
C LYS A 57 -4.50 10.34 -9.24
N VAL A 58 -5.73 9.93 -9.03
CA VAL A 58 -6.37 8.83 -9.78
C VAL A 58 -7.41 9.42 -10.72
N ARG A 59 -7.44 8.91 -11.94
CA ARG A 59 -8.46 9.25 -12.96
C ARG A 59 -9.41 8.06 -13.10
N ASP A 60 -10.55 8.19 -12.46
CA ASP A 60 -11.69 7.28 -12.63
C ASP A 60 -12.92 8.11 -12.97
N GLY A 61 -13.11 8.34 -14.28
CA GLY A 61 -14.11 9.31 -14.76
C GLY A 61 -13.70 10.78 -14.51
N GLN A 62 -13.45 11.15 -13.28
CA GLN A 62 -12.91 12.45 -12.86
C GLN A 62 -11.54 12.28 -12.21
N VAL A 63 -10.71 13.34 -12.28
CA VAL A 63 -9.41 13.35 -11.58
C VAL A 63 -9.63 13.71 -10.12
N GLY A 64 -9.33 12.79 -9.23
CA GLY A 64 -9.42 12.98 -7.78
C GLY A 64 -8.12 12.59 -7.05
N ASN A 65 -7.90 13.18 -5.89
CA ASN A 65 -6.85 12.73 -5.00
C ASN A 65 -7.37 11.55 -4.17
N GLN A 66 -6.67 10.42 -4.24
CA GLN A 66 -6.99 9.22 -3.47
C GLN A 66 -5.82 8.86 -2.56
N PRO A 67 -6.05 8.61 -1.27
CA PRO A 67 -5.01 8.12 -0.38
C PRO A 67 -4.70 6.65 -0.69
N PHE A 68 -3.42 6.32 -0.70
CA PHE A 68 -2.92 4.95 -0.72
C PHE A 68 -2.08 4.73 0.53
N TYR A 69 -2.40 3.69 1.27
CA TYR A 69 -1.68 3.31 2.48
C TYR A 69 -0.60 2.30 2.15
N ALA A 70 0.64 2.65 2.43
CA ALA A 70 1.80 1.78 2.29
C ALA A 70 2.23 1.26 3.66
N ALA A 71 2.37 -0.06 3.81
CA ALA A 71 3.02 -0.65 4.96
C ALA A 71 4.45 -1.05 4.62
N ILE A 72 5.41 -0.55 5.38
CA ILE A 72 6.84 -0.85 5.23
C ILE A 72 7.29 -1.61 6.47
N GLY A 73 7.68 -2.86 6.31
CA GLY A 73 8.25 -3.69 7.35
C GLY A 73 9.76 -3.53 7.44
N VAL A 74 10.29 -3.60 8.66
CA VAL A 74 11.73 -3.73 8.93
C VAL A 74 11.93 -5.06 9.61
N ASP A 75 12.72 -5.93 9.03
CA ASP A 75 13.04 -7.22 9.60
C ASP A 75 14.04 -7.13 10.77
N LEU A 76 14.37 -8.25 11.40
CA LEU A 76 15.31 -8.30 12.51
C LEU A 76 16.76 -7.98 12.09
N ALA A 77 17.07 -8.06 10.81
CA ALA A 77 18.37 -7.72 10.24
C ALA A 77 18.44 -6.24 9.81
N GLY A 78 17.32 -5.49 9.89
CA GLY A 78 17.25 -4.09 9.53
C GLY A 78 16.89 -3.83 8.05
N HIS A 79 16.61 -4.85 7.25
CA HIS A 79 16.18 -4.70 5.87
C HIS A 79 14.75 -4.18 5.81
N ARG A 80 14.50 -3.29 4.85
CA ARG A 80 13.17 -2.73 4.62
C ARG A 80 12.50 -3.43 3.45
N ASP A 81 11.21 -3.76 3.63
CA ASP A 81 10.37 -4.34 2.60
C ASP A 81 9.00 -3.66 2.58
N VAL A 82 8.44 -3.44 1.39
CA VAL A 82 7.07 -2.95 1.23
C VAL A 82 6.11 -4.13 1.35
N LEU A 83 5.38 -4.21 2.46
CA LEU A 83 4.51 -5.34 2.76
C LEU A 83 3.22 -5.33 1.94
N GLY A 84 2.72 -4.14 1.60
CA GLY A 84 1.53 -3.97 0.78
C GLY A 84 1.16 -2.52 0.56
N LEU A 85 0.22 -2.32 -0.37
CA LEU A 85 -0.37 -1.05 -0.74
C LEU A 85 -1.88 -1.21 -0.80
N TRP A 86 -2.62 -0.36 -0.10
CA TRP A 86 -4.08 -0.42 -0.06
C TRP A 86 -4.69 0.93 -0.43
N PRO A 87 -5.61 0.97 -1.40
CA PRO A 87 -6.34 2.19 -1.74
C PRO A 87 -7.29 2.56 -0.60
N GLY A 88 -7.24 3.80 -0.16
CA GLY A 88 -8.18 4.36 0.79
C GLY A 88 -9.39 4.98 0.09
N HIS A 89 -10.47 5.21 0.82
CA HIS A 89 -11.74 5.72 0.28
C HIS A 89 -12.00 7.20 0.61
N GLY A 90 -10.99 7.93 1.06
CA GLY A 90 -10.99 9.40 1.12
C GLY A 90 -11.71 10.07 2.29
N ALA A 91 -12.55 9.38 3.04
CA ALA A 91 -13.32 9.96 4.16
C ALA A 91 -12.75 9.64 5.56
N GLY A 92 -11.51 9.19 5.62
CA GLY A 92 -10.92 8.59 6.83
C GLY A 92 -11.26 7.11 6.91
N GLU A 93 -10.25 6.29 7.13
CA GLU A 93 -10.41 4.84 7.15
C GLU A 93 -11.04 4.39 8.45
N SER A 94 -12.05 3.54 8.29
CA SER A 94 -12.75 2.93 9.42
C SER A 94 -11.89 1.83 10.07
N ALA A 95 -12.20 1.47 11.31
CA ALA A 95 -11.62 0.30 11.98
C ALA A 95 -11.75 -0.99 11.15
N LYS A 96 -12.83 -1.11 10.35
CA LYS A 96 -13.05 -2.24 9.43
C LYS A 96 -12.00 -2.28 8.32
N PHE A 97 -11.59 -1.14 7.76
CA PHE A 97 -10.53 -1.06 6.76
C PHE A 97 -9.20 -1.59 7.35
N TRP A 98 -8.81 -1.07 8.50
CA TRP A 98 -7.58 -1.49 9.19
C TRP A 98 -7.61 -2.95 9.61
N MET A 99 -8.77 -3.45 10.05
CA MET A 99 -8.95 -4.87 10.34
C MET A 99 -8.67 -5.72 9.09
N GLY A 100 -9.15 -5.31 7.92
CA GLY A 100 -8.88 -5.97 6.64
C GLY A 100 -7.38 -6.00 6.31
N VAL A 101 -6.72 -4.85 6.38
CA VAL A 101 -5.27 -4.71 6.12
C VAL A 101 -4.44 -5.61 7.04
N LEU A 102 -4.71 -5.55 8.35
CA LEU A 102 -3.97 -6.32 9.35
C LEU A 102 -4.23 -7.84 9.23
N THR A 103 -5.46 -8.21 8.91
CA THR A 103 -5.83 -9.62 8.66
C THR A 103 -5.12 -10.16 7.43
N GLU A 104 -5.02 -9.36 6.36
CA GLU A 104 -4.26 -9.73 5.17
C GLU A 104 -2.78 -9.97 5.49
N LEU A 105 -2.14 -9.05 6.22
CA LEU A 105 -0.75 -9.21 6.66
C LEU A 105 -0.56 -10.51 7.46
N ARG A 106 -1.49 -10.79 8.38
CA ARG A 106 -1.48 -12.02 9.18
C ARG A 106 -1.65 -13.28 8.33
N ASN A 107 -2.58 -13.26 7.37
CA ASN A 107 -2.81 -14.38 6.46
C ASN A 107 -1.60 -14.67 5.56
N ARG A 108 -0.80 -13.64 5.25
CA ARG A 108 0.44 -13.74 4.50
C ARG A 108 1.64 -14.15 5.36
N GLY A 109 1.44 -14.47 6.63
CA GLY A 109 2.42 -15.10 7.52
C GLY A 109 2.96 -14.22 8.64
N VAL A 110 2.60 -12.94 8.73
CA VAL A 110 3.06 -12.07 9.81
C VAL A 110 2.42 -12.49 11.14
N ALA A 111 3.22 -13.00 12.06
CA ALA A 111 2.77 -13.43 13.37
C ALA A 111 3.05 -12.39 14.45
N ASP A 112 4.10 -11.58 14.27
CA ASP A 112 4.56 -10.66 15.31
C ASP A 112 5.11 -9.36 14.72
N VAL A 113 4.68 -8.21 15.27
CA VAL A 113 5.00 -6.90 14.71
C VAL A 113 4.83 -5.75 15.70
N PHE A 114 5.74 -4.75 15.62
CA PHE A 114 5.57 -3.45 16.24
C PHE A 114 5.11 -2.45 15.20
N PHE A 115 3.96 -1.78 15.42
CA PHE A 115 3.45 -0.74 14.53
C PHE A 115 3.91 0.64 14.99
N LEU A 116 4.56 1.36 14.09
CA LEU A 116 4.94 2.76 14.29
C LEU A 116 4.29 3.60 13.20
N PRO A 117 3.28 4.43 13.51
CA PRO A 117 2.80 5.41 12.55
C PRO A 117 3.91 6.41 12.26
N ARG A 118 4.26 6.58 10.99
CA ARG A 118 5.29 7.54 10.59
C ARG A 118 4.67 8.94 10.56
N LYS A 119 5.19 9.84 11.40
CA LYS A 119 4.86 11.25 11.36
C LYS A 119 5.58 11.86 10.14
N ARG A 120 4.87 12.08 9.05
CA ARG A 120 5.30 13.07 8.06
C ARG A 120 4.62 14.39 8.40
N GLU A 121 5.34 15.49 8.31
CA GLU A 121 4.84 16.86 8.53
C GLU A 121 3.86 17.24 7.42
N VAL A 122 2.65 16.71 7.48
CA VAL A 122 1.52 17.16 6.67
C VAL A 122 0.37 17.43 7.65
N PRO A 123 -0.18 18.65 7.65
CA PRO A 123 -1.30 19.00 8.55
C PRO A 123 -2.56 18.20 8.16
N PRO A 124 -3.45 17.96 9.03
CA PRO A 124 -3.66 17.07 10.16
C PRO A 124 -4.21 15.69 9.75
N VAL A 125 -3.37 14.79 9.25
CA VAL A 125 -3.78 13.42 8.87
C VAL A 125 -3.69 12.43 10.06
N CYS A 126 -3.64 12.92 11.29
CA CYS A 126 -3.83 12.05 12.46
C CYS A 126 -5.24 11.41 12.52
N ASP A 127 -6.18 11.91 11.73
CA ASP A 127 -7.57 11.45 11.73
C ASP A 127 -7.79 10.19 10.85
N GLY A 128 -6.95 9.93 9.86
CA GLY A 128 -7.07 8.78 8.96
C GLY A 128 -6.65 7.43 9.58
N LEU A 129 -5.97 7.46 10.73
CA LEU A 129 -5.57 6.26 11.46
C LEU A 129 -6.50 5.94 12.64
N LYS A 130 -7.66 6.61 12.73
CA LYS A 130 -8.70 6.29 13.71
C LYS A 130 -9.12 4.83 13.55
N GLY A 131 -9.08 4.06 14.65
CA GLY A 131 -9.41 2.64 14.65
C GLY A 131 -8.25 1.68 14.37
N LEU A 132 -7.08 2.16 13.92
CA LEU A 132 -5.90 1.32 13.77
C LEU A 132 -5.44 0.68 15.09
N PRO A 133 -5.35 1.42 16.22
CA PRO A 133 -4.94 0.84 17.51
C PRO A 133 -5.84 -0.31 17.96
N ASP A 134 -7.16 -0.15 17.84
CA ASP A 134 -8.13 -1.17 18.25
C ASP A 134 -8.03 -2.40 17.34
N SER A 135 -7.85 -2.17 16.05
CA SER A 135 -7.66 -3.24 15.06
C SER A 135 -6.35 -4.01 15.28
N VAL A 136 -5.26 -3.32 15.65
CA VAL A 136 -3.98 -3.97 16.00
C VAL A 136 -4.16 -4.89 17.22
N ASN A 137 -4.80 -4.41 18.28
CA ASN A 137 -5.04 -5.21 19.48
C ASN A 137 -5.93 -6.42 19.21
N ALA A 138 -6.88 -6.31 18.28
CA ALA A 138 -7.76 -7.41 17.89
C ALA A 138 -7.04 -8.49 17.06
N VAL A 139 -6.16 -8.09 16.15
CA VAL A 139 -5.46 -9.02 15.24
C VAL A 139 -4.17 -9.57 15.86
N PHE A 140 -3.46 -8.75 16.66
CA PHE A 140 -2.19 -9.10 17.33
C PHE A 140 -2.29 -8.88 18.84
N PRO A 141 -3.04 -9.70 19.59
CA PRO A 141 -3.36 -9.46 21.00
C PRO A 141 -2.16 -9.50 21.95
N SER A 142 -1.03 -10.05 21.50
CA SER A 142 0.18 -10.23 22.34
C SER A 142 1.07 -8.98 22.38
N ARG A 143 0.68 -7.84 21.75
CA ARG A 143 1.58 -6.69 21.55
C ARG A 143 0.98 -5.36 22.00
N SER A 144 1.84 -4.55 22.60
CA SER A 144 1.50 -3.18 22.96
C SER A 144 1.76 -2.24 21.78
N PHE A 145 0.70 -1.63 21.26
CA PHE A 145 0.80 -0.52 20.33
C PHE A 145 1.46 0.68 21.01
N ARG A 146 2.66 1.06 20.61
CA ARG A 146 3.28 2.31 21.06
C ARG A 146 2.88 3.44 20.11
N ARG A 147 1.98 4.29 20.58
CA ARG A 147 1.64 5.54 19.94
C ARG A 147 2.86 6.47 20.07
N ALA A 148 3.44 6.91 18.95
CA ALA A 148 4.34 8.06 19.00
C ALA A 148 3.49 9.27 19.46
N SER A 149 3.74 9.78 20.66
CA SER A 149 3.05 10.96 21.17
C SER A 149 3.38 12.14 20.27
N CYS A 150 2.34 12.78 19.73
CA CYS A 150 2.48 14.12 19.16
C CYS A 150 2.77 15.08 20.33
N THR A 151 4.02 15.47 20.48
CA THR A 151 4.43 16.63 21.29
C THR A 151 4.88 17.70 20.32
#